data_464760f247d73356335e80d8be228640
#
_entry.id   464760f247d73356335e80d8be228640
#
_cell.length_a   1.000
_cell.length_b   1.000
_cell.length_c   1.000
_cell.angle_alpha   90.00
_cell.angle_beta   90.00
_cell.angle_gamma   90.00
#
_symmetry.space_group_name_H-M   'P 1'
#
loop_
_entity.id
_entity.type
_entity.pdbx_description
1 polymer ?
#
loop_
_entity_poly.entity_id
_entity_poly.type
_entity_poly.pdbx_seq_one_letter_code
_entity_poly.pdbx_strand_id
1 'polypeptide(L)'
;TLDRSSAASDVYKRQVNGSTVADKEELSEAVNDIMKEYDERHEDESNEDKSTVNIKFLRGGEKMSADITPVRMDDGRYYMGIWVKDDLAGIGTITYYTKDGRFGALGHGIGDGTQSGNLLYANSGDLYGMKLTKIKKGKAGAPGEIGGVVYFGKKSHIGTLDCNSNLGIYGQLDSDELSEYAAEDTYYPVAGKDEIHTGRAQMISEISGKLEKYNLEITNIDKKATDTNKGMELKVTDDRLIELSGGIVQGTSGSPIIQDGKIIGAVTHVFVDDPTGGYGICIDEML
;
A
#
# COMPACT_ATOMS: atom_id res chain seq x y z
N THR A 1 -20.78 8.17 -23.41
CA THR A 1 -20.19 7.05 -22.65
C THR A 1 -18.89 7.54 -22.03
N LEU A 2 -18.97 8.04 -20.81
CA LEU A 2 -17.80 8.35 -20.00
C LEU A 2 -17.08 7.03 -19.68
N ASP A 3 -15.81 6.97 -20.03
CA ASP A 3 -14.95 5.83 -19.76
C ASP A 3 -14.91 5.60 -18.25
N ARG A 4 -15.45 4.45 -17.82
CA ARG A 4 -15.61 4.08 -16.40
C ARG A 4 -14.28 3.76 -15.70
N SER A 5 -13.16 3.75 -16.43
CA SER A 5 -11.85 3.34 -15.92
C SER A 5 -11.00 4.47 -15.35
N SER A 6 -11.35 5.75 -15.58
CA SER A 6 -10.45 6.88 -15.27
C SER A 6 -10.81 7.71 -14.03
N ALA A 7 -11.84 7.34 -13.28
CA ALA A 7 -12.33 8.18 -12.17
C ALA A 7 -11.77 7.81 -10.78
N ALA A 8 -10.93 6.79 -10.68
CA ALA A 8 -10.52 6.21 -9.38
C ALA A 8 -9.16 6.68 -8.84
N SER A 9 -8.42 7.48 -9.59
CA SER A 9 -7.06 7.83 -9.20
C SER A 9 -6.89 9.29 -8.92
N ASP A 10 -7.07 9.86 -7.87
CA ASP A 10 -6.42 11.10 -7.41
C ASP A 10 -7.23 11.83 -6.35
N VAL A 11 -7.16 11.29 -5.16
CA VAL A 11 -7.81 11.86 -3.98
C VAL A 11 -6.83 12.76 -3.22
N TYR A 12 -6.38 13.86 -3.82
CA TYR A 12 -5.65 14.84 -3.06
C TYR A 12 -6.26 16.24 -3.23
N LYS A 13 -6.84 16.79 -2.15
CA LYS A 13 -7.54 18.08 -2.08
C LYS A 13 -8.77 18.16 -2.99
N ARG A 14 -9.84 17.45 -2.60
CA ARG A 14 -11.16 17.65 -3.18
C ARG A 14 -11.78 18.94 -2.66
N GLN A 15 -12.39 19.67 -3.53
CA GLN A 15 -13.29 20.76 -3.17
C GLN A 15 -14.64 20.58 -3.86
N VAL A 16 -15.70 20.83 -3.11
CA VAL A 16 -17.08 20.90 -3.62
C VAL A 16 -17.52 22.35 -3.46
N ASN A 17 -17.83 23.02 -4.58
CA ASN A 17 -18.17 24.44 -4.61
C ASN A 17 -17.21 25.32 -3.80
N GLY A 18 -15.92 24.97 -3.80
CA GLY A 18 -14.87 25.71 -3.10
C GLY A 18 -14.60 25.28 -1.63
N SER A 19 -15.46 24.47 -1.04
CA SER A 19 -15.25 23.89 0.29
C SER A 19 -14.43 22.60 0.21
N THR A 20 -13.40 22.47 1.03
CA THR A 20 -12.56 21.26 1.07
C THR A 20 -13.32 20.12 1.72
N VAL A 21 -13.21 18.92 1.14
CA VAL A 21 -13.76 17.68 1.69
C VAL A 21 -12.64 16.65 1.86
N ALA A 22 -12.60 15.97 3.00
CA ALA A 22 -11.51 15.06 3.37
C ALA A 22 -11.76 13.62 2.88
N ASP A 23 -12.99 13.15 2.94
CA ASP A 23 -13.37 11.77 2.64
C ASP A 23 -14.67 11.69 1.79
N LYS A 24 -15.10 10.46 1.49
CA LYS A 24 -16.31 10.22 0.69
C LYS A 24 -17.60 10.57 1.41
N GLU A 25 -17.59 10.46 2.74
CA GLU A 25 -18.72 10.83 3.59
C GLU A 25 -18.93 12.33 3.56
N GLU A 26 -17.91 13.14 3.82
CA GLU A 26 -17.95 14.60 3.72
C GLU A 26 -18.31 15.06 2.29
N LEU A 27 -17.77 14.37 1.28
CA LEU A 27 -18.13 14.65 -0.12
C LEU A 27 -19.62 14.41 -0.37
N SER A 28 -20.15 13.28 0.11
CA SER A 28 -21.58 12.95 -0.05
C SER A 28 -22.48 13.92 0.72
N GLU A 29 -22.11 14.28 1.96
CA GLU A 29 -22.84 15.23 2.76
C GLU A 29 -22.85 16.62 2.11
N ALA A 30 -21.69 17.13 1.71
CA ALA A 30 -21.59 18.44 1.05
C ALA A 30 -22.45 18.53 -0.23
N VAL A 31 -22.47 17.48 -1.06
CA VAL A 31 -23.32 17.44 -2.25
C VAL A 31 -24.79 17.42 -1.89
N ASN A 32 -25.19 16.63 -0.88
CA ASN A 32 -26.60 16.54 -0.47
C ASN A 32 -27.08 17.85 0.16
N ASP A 33 -26.25 18.53 0.94
CA ASP A 33 -26.60 19.81 1.54
C ASP A 33 -26.78 20.91 0.48
N ILE A 34 -25.86 20.99 -0.49
CA ILE A 34 -26.00 21.92 -1.63
C ILE A 34 -27.28 21.67 -2.41
N MET A 35 -27.60 20.40 -2.67
CA MET A 35 -28.79 20.06 -3.43
C MET A 35 -30.09 20.28 -2.66
N LYS A 36 -30.09 20.05 -1.34
CA LYS A 36 -31.24 20.39 -0.51
C LYS A 36 -31.50 21.90 -0.46
N GLU A 37 -30.44 22.69 -0.28
CA GLU A 37 -30.58 24.15 -0.34
C GLU A 37 -31.06 24.64 -1.70
N TYR A 38 -30.72 23.94 -2.79
CA TYR A 38 -31.23 24.25 -4.12
C TYR A 38 -32.69 23.92 -4.23
N ASP A 39 -33.16 22.74 -3.78
CA ASP A 39 -34.56 22.33 -3.81
C ASP A 39 -35.44 23.30 -3.00
N GLU A 40 -34.99 23.68 -1.77
CA GLU A 40 -35.72 24.63 -0.92
C GLU A 40 -35.90 26.03 -1.55
N ARG A 41 -34.93 26.45 -2.37
CA ARG A 41 -35.03 27.75 -3.05
C ARG A 41 -35.89 27.74 -4.33
N HIS A 42 -36.16 26.54 -4.86
CA HIS A 42 -36.84 26.36 -6.16
C HIS A 42 -38.09 25.48 -6.08
N GLU A 43 -38.73 25.40 -4.91
CA GLU A 43 -39.92 24.56 -4.66
C GLU A 43 -41.09 24.86 -5.64
N ASP A 44 -41.14 26.05 -6.21
CA ASP A 44 -42.25 26.51 -7.09
C ASP A 44 -41.91 26.52 -8.60
N GLU A 45 -40.68 26.18 -8.99
CA GLU A 45 -40.27 26.24 -10.38
C GLU A 45 -40.20 24.84 -11.02
N SER A 46 -41.09 24.55 -11.96
CA SER A 46 -41.02 23.37 -12.84
C SER A 46 -39.84 23.47 -13.85
N ASN A 47 -38.72 24.01 -13.44
CA ASN A 47 -37.59 24.28 -14.32
C ASN A 47 -36.69 23.05 -14.49
N GLU A 48 -36.43 22.69 -15.74
CA GLU A 48 -35.48 21.66 -16.17
C GLU A 48 -34.01 22.05 -15.92
N ASP A 49 -33.72 23.21 -15.34
CA ASP A 49 -32.36 23.65 -14.97
C ASP A 49 -31.89 22.89 -13.73
N LYS A 50 -31.17 21.80 -14.01
CA LYS A 50 -30.56 20.96 -12.99
C LYS A 50 -29.37 21.69 -12.39
N SER A 51 -29.37 21.88 -11.05
CA SER A 51 -28.22 22.43 -10.34
C SER A 51 -26.95 21.60 -10.61
N THR A 52 -25.87 22.28 -10.90
CA THR A 52 -24.53 21.65 -11.03
C THR A 52 -23.69 21.90 -9.78
N VAL A 53 -22.91 20.90 -9.43
CA VAL A 53 -21.92 20.96 -8.35
C VAL A 53 -20.54 20.99 -8.98
N ASN A 54 -19.75 22.02 -8.68
CA ASN A 54 -18.38 22.12 -9.13
C ASN A 54 -17.45 21.30 -8.22
N ILE A 55 -16.73 20.34 -8.79
CA ILE A 55 -15.74 19.56 -8.08
C ILE A 55 -14.36 19.93 -8.61
N LYS A 56 -13.43 20.25 -7.68
CA LYS A 56 -12.01 20.41 -7.97
C LYS A 56 -11.24 19.23 -7.40
N PHE A 57 -10.38 18.63 -8.20
CA PHE A 57 -9.59 17.46 -7.86
C PHE A 57 -8.23 17.51 -8.53
N LEU A 58 -7.32 16.64 -8.09
CA LEU A 58 -6.04 16.42 -8.76
C LEU A 58 -6.13 15.14 -9.60
N ARG A 59 -5.55 15.16 -10.80
CA ARG A 59 -5.34 13.97 -11.62
C ARG A 59 -3.95 14.04 -12.26
N GLY A 60 -3.11 13.02 -11.97
CA GLY A 60 -1.71 13.04 -12.41
C GLY A 60 -0.90 14.22 -11.88
N GLY A 61 -1.25 14.75 -10.71
CA GLY A 61 -0.64 15.97 -10.15
C GLY A 61 -1.18 17.29 -10.70
N GLU A 62 -2.05 17.27 -11.70
CA GLU A 62 -2.66 18.46 -12.27
C GLU A 62 -4.02 18.79 -11.62
N LYS A 63 -4.26 20.08 -11.36
CA LYS A 63 -5.54 20.56 -10.83
C LYS A 63 -6.59 20.56 -11.93
N MET A 64 -7.66 19.83 -11.72
CA MET A 64 -8.81 19.74 -12.62
C MET A 64 -10.07 20.22 -11.93
N SER A 65 -11.05 20.61 -12.74
CA SER A 65 -12.38 20.97 -12.29
C SER A 65 -13.43 20.34 -13.22
N ALA A 66 -14.53 19.90 -12.64
CA ALA A 66 -15.67 19.38 -13.40
C ALA A 66 -16.98 19.85 -12.76
N ASP A 67 -17.94 20.22 -13.59
CA ASP A 67 -19.30 20.49 -13.18
C ASP A 67 -20.13 19.22 -13.36
N ILE A 68 -20.74 18.75 -12.29
CA ILE A 68 -21.52 17.50 -12.27
C ILE A 68 -22.94 17.86 -11.83
N THR A 69 -23.92 17.32 -12.54
CA THR A 69 -25.33 17.40 -12.15
C THR A 69 -25.67 16.16 -11.30
N PRO A 70 -25.86 16.29 -9.97
CA PRO A 70 -26.28 15.18 -9.15
C PRO A 70 -27.70 14.70 -9.50
N VAL A 71 -27.93 13.41 -9.33
CA VAL A 71 -29.23 12.78 -9.57
C VAL A 71 -29.82 12.33 -8.24
N ARG A 72 -31.08 12.71 -7.98
CA ARG A 72 -31.81 12.23 -6.81
C ARG A 72 -32.28 10.80 -7.06
N MET A 73 -31.99 9.93 -6.12
CA MET A 73 -32.39 8.52 -6.16
C MET A 73 -33.62 8.27 -5.26
N ASP A 74 -34.17 7.05 -5.32
CA ASP A 74 -35.37 6.65 -4.60
C ASP A 74 -35.24 6.73 -3.05
N ASP A 75 -34.01 6.68 -2.55
CA ASP A 75 -33.71 6.89 -1.12
C ASP A 75 -33.74 8.35 -0.69
N GLY A 76 -34.03 9.27 -1.61
CA GLY A 76 -34.11 10.70 -1.38
C GLY A 76 -32.77 11.42 -1.37
N ARG A 77 -31.66 10.72 -1.57
CA ARG A 77 -30.30 11.28 -1.61
C ARG A 77 -29.86 11.62 -3.03
N TYR A 78 -28.93 12.57 -3.12
CA TYR A 78 -28.31 12.97 -4.37
C TYR A 78 -26.97 12.26 -4.59
N TYR A 79 -26.79 11.73 -5.80
CA TYR A 79 -25.59 11.01 -6.23
C TYR A 79 -25.00 11.64 -7.48
N MET A 80 -23.67 11.75 -7.51
CA MET A 80 -22.96 12.32 -8.66
C MET A 80 -22.64 11.30 -9.76
N GLY A 81 -22.89 10.02 -9.53
CA GLY A 81 -22.58 8.97 -10.51
C GLY A 81 -21.07 8.73 -10.71
N ILE A 82 -20.25 9.14 -9.76
CA ILE A 82 -18.80 8.91 -9.76
C ILE A 82 -18.42 7.88 -8.71
N TRP A 83 -17.36 7.14 -8.98
CA TRP A 83 -16.72 6.30 -7.98
C TRP A 83 -15.67 7.12 -7.23
N VAL A 84 -15.77 7.12 -5.91
CA VAL A 84 -14.81 7.74 -5.02
C VAL A 84 -14.14 6.64 -4.21
N LYS A 85 -12.81 6.64 -4.22
CA LYS A 85 -11.99 5.72 -3.44
C LYS A 85 -11.13 6.57 -2.50
N ASP A 86 -11.36 6.46 -1.22
CA ASP A 86 -10.68 7.20 -0.15
C ASP A 86 -9.93 6.28 0.81
N ASP A 87 -10.24 4.98 0.77
CA ASP A 87 -9.52 3.96 1.53
C ASP A 87 -8.75 3.05 0.61
N LEU A 88 -7.48 2.85 0.88
CA LEU A 88 -6.66 1.83 0.27
C LEU A 88 -6.12 0.93 1.36
N ALA A 89 -6.39 -0.36 1.25
CA ALA A 89 -5.82 -1.37 2.11
C ALA A 89 -4.88 -2.28 1.31
N GLY A 90 -3.77 -2.66 1.92
CA GLY A 90 -2.80 -3.59 1.37
C GLY A 90 -2.26 -4.50 2.45
N ILE A 91 -1.66 -5.63 2.05
CA ILE A 91 -0.95 -6.55 2.92
C ILE A 91 0.54 -6.46 2.59
N GLY A 92 1.36 -6.39 3.62
CA GLY A 92 2.81 -6.34 3.46
C GLY A 92 3.53 -6.66 4.76
N THR A 93 4.86 -6.56 4.72
CA THR A 93 5.72 -6.89 5.85
C THR A 93 6.49 -5.65 6.30
N ILE A 94 6.56 -5.41 7.60
CA ILE A 94 7.49 -4.45 8.21
C ILE A 94 8.90 -5.02 8.04
N THR A 95 9.77 -4.25 7.39
CA THR A 95 11.15 -4.67 7.11
C THR A 95 12.03 -4.52 8.35
N TYR A 96 11.90 -3.39 9.01
CA TYR A 96 12.64 -3.05 10.21
C TYR A 96 11.88 -2.04 11.06
N TYR A 97 12.25 -1.96 12.31
CA TYR A 97 11.92 -0.83 13.16
C TYR A 97 13.12 -0.49 14.07
N THR A 98 13.13 0.74 14.53
CA THR A 98 14.17 1.31 15.38
C THR A 98 13.73 1.28 16.84
N LYS A 99 14.66 1.52 17.77
CA LYS A 99 14.35 1.53 19.21
C LYS A 99 13.33 2.58 19.63
N ASP A 100 13.20 3.65 18.87
CA ASP A 100 12.21 4.70 19.05
C ASP A 100 10.89 4.44 18.29
N GLY A 101 10.75 3.22 17.69
CA GLY A 101 9.54 2.75 17.05
C GLY A 101 9.33 3.22 15.61
N ARG A 102 10.26 3.94 15.00
CA ARG A 102 10.17 4.24 13.57
C ARG A 102 10.34 2.97 12.77
N PHE A 103 9.50 2.78 11.77
CA PHE A 103 9.57 1.60 10.91
C PHE A 103 9.72 1.96 9.44
N GLY A 104 10.26 1.01 8.68
CA GLY A 104 10.20 0.96 7.23
C GLY A 104 9.65 -0.39 6.77
N ALA A 105 8.80 -0.39 5.73
CA ALA A 105 8.11 -1.57 5.25
C ALA A 105 7.98 -1.62 3.74
N LEU A 106 7.67 -2.78 3.18
CA LEU A 106 7.38 -3.09 1.78
C LEU A 106 8.58 -3.03 0.84
N GLY A 107 9.47 -2.04 0.97
CA GLY A 107 10.56 -1.79 0.00
C GLY A 107 10.09 -1.24 -1.35
N HIS A 108 8.83 -0.88 -1.48
CA HIS A 108 8.21 -0.20 -2.63
C HIS A 108 7.00 0.59 -2.17
N GLY A 109 6.59 1.56 -2.96
CA GLY A 109 5.41 2.36 -2.65
C GLY A 109 4.10 1.62 -2.91
N ILE A 110 3.05 2.09 -2.26
CA ILE A 110 1.68 1.67 -2.53
C ILE A 110 1.16 2.52 -3.69
N GLY A 111 0.76 1.86 -4.77
CA GLY A 111 0.18 2.48 -5.94
C GLY A 111 -1.35 2.63 -5.83
N ASP A 112 -1.91 3.45 -6.70
CA ASP A 112 -3.35 3.73 -6.79
C ASP A 112 -4.19 2.55 -7.29
N GLY A 113 -3.54 1.42 -7.62
CA GLY A 113 -4.20 0.22 -8.16
C GLY A 113 -4.62 0.36 -9.63
N THR A 114 -4.21 1.42 -10.31
CA THR A 114 -4.41 1.58 -11.76
C THR A 114 -3.27 0.88 -12.55
N GLN A 115 -3.48 0.67 -13.86
CA GLN A 115 -2.44 0.12 -14.73
C GLN A 115 -1.20 1.02 -14.85
N SER A 116 -1.34 2.32 -14.59
CA SER A 116 -0.24 3.28 -14.58
C SER A 116 0.64 3.15 -13.34
N GLY A 117 0.16 2.50 -12.26
CA GLY A 117 0.92 2.25 -11.05
C GLY A 117 1.43 3.53 -10.36
N ASN A 118 0.68 4.63 -10.48
CA ASN A 118 1.08 5.88 -9.85
C ASN A 118 1.17 5.72 -8.33
N LEU A 119 2.18 6.33 -7.75
CA LEU A 119 2.33 6.34 -6.30
C LEU A 119 1.12 7.03 -5.64
N LEU A 120 0.51 6.36 -4.69
CA LEU A 120 -0.55 6.98 -3.89
C LEU A 120 0.07 7.95 -2.90
N TYR A 121 -0.29 9.21 -3.00
CA TYR A 121 0.09 10.21 -1.99
C TYR A 121 -0.80 10.03 -0.76
N ALA A 122 -0.31 9.30 0.23
CA ALA A 122 -0.96 9.18 1.54
C ALA A 122 -0.30 10.15 2.53
N ASN A 123 -1.11 10.99 3.18
CA ASN A 123 -0.63 11.88 4.25
C ASN A 123 -0.71 11.22 5.62
N SER A 124 -1.50 10.18 5.73
CA SER A 124 -1.69 9.41 6.96
C SER A 124 -2.28 8.06 6.61
N GLY A 125 -2.10 7.11 7.46
CA GLY A 125 -2.70 5.79 7.38
C GLY A 125 -2.49 5.06 8.70
N ASP A 126 -3.22 3.98 8.87
CA ASP A 126 -3.12 3.14 10.05
C ASP A 126 -2.58 1.76 9.68
N LEU A 127 -1.74 1.22 10.54
CA LEU A 127 -1.25 -0.15 10.46
C LEU A 127 -2.04 -1.02 11.42
N TYR A 128 -2.43 -2.18 10.92
CA TYR A 128 -3.14 -3.18 11.70
C TYR A 128 -2.46 -4.54 11.60
N GLY A 129 -2.41 -5.25 12.70
CA GLY A 129 -1.99 -6.64 12.69
C GLY A 129 -2.94 -7.50 11.85
N MET A 130 -2.37 -8.44 11.09
CA MET A 130 -3.11 -9.36 10.25
C MET A 130 -2.92 -10.79 10.71
N LYS A 131 -4.01 -11.54 10.81
CA LYS A 131 -3.94 -12.99 10.99
C LYS A 131 -3.94 -13.69 9.63
N LEU A 132 -2.84 -14.34 9.29
CA LEU A 132 -2.74 -15.15 8.07
C LEU A 132 -3.77 -16.29 8.11
N THR A 133 -4.55 -16.46 7.04
CA THR A 133 -5.58 -17.50 6.93
C THR A 133 -5.46 -18.33 5.68
N LYS A 134 -4.79 -17.84 4.65
CA LYS A 134 -4.69 -18.50 3.35
C LYS A 134 -3.39 -18.15 2.65
N ILE A 135 -2.80 -19.14 2.00
CA ILE A 135 -1.72 -18.96 1.03
C ILE A 135 -2.20 -19.53 -0.30
N LYS A 136 -2.18 -18.70 -1.33
CA LYS A 136 -2.35 -19.13 -2.71
C LYS A 136 -0.97 -19.29 -3.30
N LYS A 137 -0.60 -20.51 -3.64
CA LYS A 137 0.75 -20.79 -4.19
C LYS A 137 0.97 -20.08 -5.52
N GLY A 138 2.16 -19.52 -5.65
CA GLY A 138 2.66 -19.01 -6.92
C GLY A 138 2.99 -20.12 -7.90
N LYS A 139 2.81 -19.86 -9.18
CA LYS A 139 3.23 -20.70 -10.30
C LYS A 139 3.55 -19.81 -11.50
N ALA A 140 4.28 -20.34 -12.46
CA ALA A 140 4.61 -19.61 -13.69
C ALA A 140 3.37 -18.96 -14.33
N GLY A 141 3.44 -17.67 -14.62
CA GLY A 141 2.35 -16.85 -15.15
C GLY A 141 1.26 -16.46 -14.15
N ALA A 142 1.36 -16.87 -12.88
CA ALA A 142 0.38 -16.53 -11.85
C ALA A 142 1.08 -16.42 -10.48
N PRO A 143 1.55 -15.22 -10.11
CA PRO A 143 2.11 -14.97 -8.80
C PRO A 143 1.12 -15.37 -7.71
N GLY A 144 1.65 -15.96 -6.63
CA GLY A 144 0.84 -16.31 -5.48
C GLY A 144 0.51 -15.09 -4.62
N GLU A 145 -0.34 -15.30 -3.63
CA GLU A 145 -0.71 -14.26 -2.68
C GLU A 145 -0.95 -14.85 -1.29
N ILE A 146 -0.67 -14.08 -0.25
CA ILE A 146 -1.14 -14.36 1.09
C ILE A 146 -2.45 -13.64 1.34
N GLY A 147 -3.36 -14.30 2.04
CA GLY A 147 -4.61 -13.72 2.48
C GLY A 147 -4.78 -13.85 3.99
N GLY A 148 -5.40 -12.86 4.58
CA GLY A 148 -5.60 -12.83 6.02
C GLY A 148 -6.83 -12.05 6.42
N VAL A 149 -7.10 -12.06 7.71
CA VAL A 149 -8.16 -11.27 8.33
C VAL A 149 -7.51 -10.13 9.10
N VAL A 150 -7.91 -8.93 8.79
CA VAL A 150 -7.55 -7.72 9.53
C VAL A 150 -8.73 -7.35 10.41
N TYR A 151 -8.48 -7.17 11.70
CA TYR A 151 -9.48 -6.67 12.65
C TYR A 151 -9.26 -5.18 12.86
N PHE A 152 -10.10 -4.36 12.24
CA PHE A 152 -10.02 -2.91 12.42
C PHE A 152 -10.52 -2.53 13.83
N GLY A 153 -9.60 -2.09 14.68
CA GLY A 153 -9.92 -1.67 16.04
C GLY A 153 -8.67 -1.42 16.88
N LYS A 154 -8.82 -0.74 18.00
CA LYS A 154 -7.69 -0.34 18.87
C LYS A 154 -6.77 -1.47 19.30
N LYS A 155 -7.29 -2.70 19.43
CA LYS A 155 -6.48 -3.86 19.85
C LYS A 155 -5.60 -4.45 18.75
N SER A 156 -5.87 -4.13 17.51
CA SER A 156 -5.15 -4.63 16.34
C SER A 156 -4.43 -3.50 15.61
N HIS A 157 -4.57 -2.27 16.07
CA HIS A 157 -3.82 -1.12 15.61
C HIS A 157 -2.39 -1.24 16.15
N ILE A 158 -1.41 -1.20 15.26
CA ILE A 158 0.00 -1.41 15.59
C ILE A 158 0.87 -0.17 15.33
N GLY A 159 0.33 0.82 14.65
CA GLY A 159 1.07 2.05 14.35
C GLY A 159 0.42 2.90 13.29
N THR A 160 1.04 4.04 13.00
CA THR A 160 0.62 5.01 12.01
C THR A 160 1.62 5.13 10.86
N LEU A 161 1.11 5.34 9.66
CA LEU A 161 1.87 5.61 8.47
C LEU A 161 2.00 7.13 8.28
N ASP A 162 3.24 7.60 8.12
CA ASP A 162 3.54 9.02 7.91
C ASP A 162 3.89 9.33 6.44
N CYS A 163 4.43 8.33 5.72
CA CYS A 163 4.92 8.53 4.37
C CYS A 163 4.77 7.27 3.51
N ASN A 164 4.27 7.47 2.29
CA ASN A 164 4.34 6.48 1.21
C ASN A 164 5.27 7.04 0.12
N SER A 165 6.35 6.35 -0.15
CA SER A 165 7.36 6.73 -1.14
C SER A 165 7.62 5.58 -2.12
N ASN A 166 8.36 5.83 -3.19
CA ASN A 166 8.78 4.76 -4.10
C ASN A 166 9.65 3.69 -3.42
N LEU A 167 10.29 4.00 -2.30
CA LEU A 167 11.22 3.13 -1.59
C LEU A 167 10.56 2.32 -0.47
N GLY A 168 9.29 2.60 -0.17
CA GLY A 168 8.53 1.93 0.87
C GLY A 168 7.55 2.84 1.59
N ILE A 169 6.95 2.30 2.63
CA ILE A 169 6.11 3.03 3.57
C ILE A 169 6.85 3.18 4.90
N TYR A 170 6.65 4.32 5.54
CA TYR A 170 7.36 4.71 6.78
C TYR A 170 6.37 5.30 7.78
N GLY A 171 6.67 5.14 9.05
CA GLY A 171 5.83 5.66 10.11
C GLY A 171 6.31 5.30 11.50
N GLN A 172 5.38 5.24 12.44
CA GLN A 172 5.63 5.04 13.86
C GLN A 172 4.80 3.88 14.41
N LEU A 173 5.43 2.93 15.08
CA LEU A 173 4.76 1.88 15.85
C LEU A 173 4.23 2.42 17.17
N ASP A 174 3.13 1.87 17.65
CA ASP A 174 2.58 2.16 18.97
C ASP A 174 3.52 1.68 20.07
N SER A 175 3.59 2.39 21.20
CA SER A 175 4.51 2.07 22.30
C SER A 175 4.27 0.69 22.93
N ASP A 176 3.01 0.25 22.95
CA ASP A 176 2.62 -1.04 23.53
C ASP A 176 3.12 -2.18 22.63
N GLU A 177 2.92 -2.05 21.31
CA GLU A 177 3.42 -2.99 20.30
C GLU A 177 4.95 -3.05 20.30
N LEU A 178 5.61 -1.88 20.34
CA LEU A 178 7.06 -1.81 20.42
C LEU A 178 7.60 -2.57 21.64
N SER A 179 6.92 -2.50 22.77
CA SER A 179 7.30 -3.20 24.00
C SER A 179 7.14 -4.72 23.88
N GLU A 180 6.10 -5.18 23.17
CA GLU A 180 5.86 -6.60 22.90
C GLU A 180 6.92 -7.16 21.96
N TYR A 181 7.15 -6.50 20.82
CA TYR A 181 8.17 -6.92 19.86
C TYR A 181 9.58 -6.84 20.42
N ALA A 182 9.92 -5.80 21.19
CA ALA A 182 11.25 -5.64 21.79
C ALA A 182 11.64 -6.78 22.76
N ALA A 183 10.67 -7.51 23.30
CA ALA A 183 10.93 -8.64 24.19
C ALA A 183 11.45 -9.89 23.46
N GLU A 184 11.16 -10.02 22.16
CA GLU A 184 11.50 -11.18 21.32
C GLU A 184 12.58 -10.87 20.26
N ASP A 185 13.09 -9.64 20.23
CA ASP A 185 13.85 -9.13 19.10
C ASP A 185 15.26 -9.64 18.94
N THR A 186 15.60 -9.89 17.70
CA THR A 186 16.99 -9.98 17.24
C THR A 186 17.36 -8.70 16.51
N TYR A 187 18.32 -7.95 17.07
CA TYR A 187 18.90 -6.78 16.42
C TYR A 187 19.96 -7.22 15.41
N TYR A 188 19.79 -6.75 14.17
CA TYR A 188 20.77 -6.96 13.12
C TYR A 188 21.53 -5.66 12.86
N PRO A 189 22.87 -5.71 12.77
CA PRO A 189 23.62 -4.59 12.20
C PRO A 189 23.18 -4.33 10.76
N VAL A 190 23.16 -3.07 10.36
CA VAL A 190 22.90 -2.67 8.98
C VAL A 190 24.17 -2.88 8.15
N ALA A 191 24.05 -3.52 7.01
CA ALA A 191 25.16 -3.65 6.06
C ALA A 191 25.35 -2.36 5.27
N GLY A 192 26.61 -1.98 5.06
CA GLY A 192 26.91 -0.99 4.03
C GLY A 192 26.72 -1.56 2.63
N LYS A 193 26.43 -0.68 1.67
CA LYS A 193 26.18 -1.06 0.24
C LYS A 193 27.30 -1.89 -0.39
N ASP A 194 28.56 -1.66 0.05
CA ASP A 194 29.72 -2.40 -0.43
C ASP A 194 29.91 -3.77 0.19
N GLU A 195 29.21 -4.05 1.29
CA GLU A 195 29.25 -5.33 1.97
C GLU A 195 28.26 -6.34 1.37
N ILE A 196 27.30 -5.88 0.57
CA ILE A 196 26.30 -6.71 -0.10
C ILE A 196 26.95 -7.41 -1.29
N HIS A 197 26.85 -8.75 -1.36
CA HIS A 197 27.43 -9.54 -2.43
C HIS A 197 26.50 -10.65 -2.91
N THR A 198 26.76 -11.19 -4.10
CA THR A 198 26.03 -12.34 -4.62
C THR A 198 26.33 -13.60 -3.81
N GLY A 199 25.37 -14.52 -3.75
CA GLY A 199 25.48 -15.76 -3.02
C GLY A 199 24.41 -15.92 -1.95
N ARG A 200 24.69 -16.74 -0.94
CA ARG A 200 23.70 -17.14 0.06
C ARG A 200 23.25 -15.97 0.93
N ALA A 201 21.95 -15.92 1.16
CA ALA A 201 21.30 -15.02 2.10
C ALA A 201 20.05 -15.71 2.68
N GLN A 202 19.34 -15.03 3.56
CA GLN A 202 18.10 -15.54 4.15
C GLN A 202 17.07 -14.43 4.18
N MET A 203 15.83 -14.72 3.84
CA MET A 203 14.71 -13.84 4.16
C MET A 203 14.04 -14.27 5.47
N ILE A 204 13.56 -13.31 6.23
CA ILE A 204 12.75 -13.56 7.43
C ILE A 204 11.29 -13.34 7.05
N SER A 205 10.41 -14.28 7.41
CA SER A 205 8.99 -14.17 7.12
C SER A 205 8.14 -14.99 8.08
N GLU A 206 6.94 -14.51 8.36
CA GLU A 206 5.92 -15.23 9.14
C GLU A 206 4.93 -16.01 8.26
N ILE A 207 5.26 -16.27 7.02
CA ILE A 207 4.36 -16.93 6.06
C ILE A 207 3.88 -18.31 6.51
N SER A 208 4.63 -19.00 7.38
CA SER A 208 4.22 -20.27 7.98
C SER A 208 3.32 -20.12 9.21
N GLY A 209 3.01 -18.89 9.63
CA GLY A 209 2.38 -18.55 10.90
C GLY A 209 3.35 -18.45 12.07
N LYS A 210 4.66 -18.51 11.80
CA LYS A 210 5.77 -18.27 12.74
C LYS A 210 6.88 -17.51 12.05
N LEU A 211 7.60 -16.70 12.81
CA LEU A 211 8.76 -16.00 12.31
C LEU A 211 9.89 -17.00 12.03
N GLU A 212 10.21 -17.21 10.76
CA GLU A 212 11.23 -18.16 10.31
C GLU A 212 12.17 -17.54 9.29
N LYS A 213 13.37 -18.12 9.20
CA LYS A 213 14.36 -17.80 8.16
C LYS A 213 14.25 -18.80 7.03
N TYR A 214 14.18 -18.30 5.81
CA TYR A 214 14.16 -19.08 4.58
C TYR A 214 15.38 -18.75 3.73
N ASN A 215 16.05 -19.79 3.23
CA ASN A 215 17.25 -19.62 2.42
C ASN A 215 16.90 -19.07 1.04
N LEU A 216 17.69 -18.12 0.60
CA LEU A 216 17.68 -17.59 -0.76
C LEU A 216 19.12 -17.32 -1.24
N GLU A 217 19.25 -17.05 -2.50
CA GLU A 217 20.49 -16.65 -3.15
C GLU A 217 20.30 -15.29 -3.81
N ILE A 218 21.26 -14.41 -3.61
CA ILE A 218 21.37 -13.16 -4.39
C ILE A 218 22.10 -13.52 -5.67
N THR A 219 21.40 -13.52 -6.78
CA THR A 219 21.95 -13.92 -8.10
C THR A 219 22.59 -12.77 -8.83
N ASN A 220 22.11 -11.54 -8.60
CA ASN A 220 22.64 -10.34 -9.21
C ASN A 220 22.44 -9.12 -8.30
N ILE A 221 23.35 -8.13 -8.41
CA ILE A 221 23.26 -6.84 -7.73
C ILE A 221 23.54 -5.75 -8.76
N ASP A 222 22.56 -4.89 -9.00
CA ASP A 222 22.72 -3.69 -9.81
C ASP A 222 22.79 -2.45 -8.92
N LYS A 223 24.03 -2.05 -8.56
CA LYS A 223 24.28 -0.85 -7.73
C LYS A 223 23.92 0.47 -8.43
N LYS A 224 23.60 0.43 -9.74
CA LYS A 224 23.25 1.60 -10.55
C LYS A 224 21.82 1.52 -11.09
N ALA A 225 21.02 0.59 -10.57
CA ALA A 225 19.62 0.44 -10.98
C ALA A 225 18.90 1.77 -10.88
N THR A 226 18.25 2.19 -11.96
CA THR A 226 17.37 3.38 -11.96
C THR A 226 16.11 3.13 -11.15
N ASP A 227 15.68 1.88 -11.09
CA ASP A 227 14.62 1.39 -10.22
C ASP A 227 15.27 0.68 -9.03
N THR A 228 15.52 1.44 -7.96
CA THR A 228 16.22 0.97 -6.75
C THR A 228 15.51 -0.19 -6.08
N ASN A 229 14.19 -0.35 -6.29
CA ASN A 229 13.39 -1.47 -5.76
C ASN A 229 13.76 -2.80 -6.42
N LYS A 230 14.56 -2.77 -7.46
CA LYS A 230 15.09 -3.92 -8.23
C LYS A 230 16.61 -4.00 -8.18
N GLY A 231 17.22 -3.41 -7.17
CA GLY A 231 18.68 -3.39 -7.00
C GLY A 231 19.32 -4.74 -6.76
N MET A 232 18.55 -5.74 -6.31
CA MET A 232 18.99 -7.13 -6.12
C MET A 232 18.06 -8.09 -6.87
N GLU A 233 18.61 -9.12 -7.50
CA GLU A 233 17.86 -10.28 -7.99
C GLU A 233 18.02 -11.43 -6.99
N LEU A 234 16.90 -12.05 -6.66
CA LEU A 234 16.77 -13.05 -5.61
C LEU A 234 16.27 -14.37 -6.21
N LYS A 235 16.79 -15.49 -5.66
CA LYS A 235 16.31 -16.84 -5.95
C LYS A 235 16.05 -17.56 -4.64
N VAL A 236 14.83 -17.99 -4.40
CA VAL A 236 14.48 -18.84 -3.26
C VAL A 236 15.08 -20.22 -3.46
N THR A 237 15.83 -20.70 -2.47
CA THR A 237 16.48 -22.02 -2.45
C THR A 237 16.00 -22.88 -1.29
N ASP A 238 15.06 -22.40 -0.49
CA ASP A 238 14.49 -23.12 0.65
C ASP A 238 13.28 -23.94 0.18
N ASP A 239 13.43 -25.28 0.22
CA ASP A 239 12.37 -26.20 -0.18
C ASP A 239 11.09 -26.02 0.63
N ARG A 240 11.17 -25.64 1.91
CA ARG A 240 10.01 -25.41 2.78
C ARG A 240 9.17 -24.25 2.25
N LEU A 241 9.81 -23.14 1.85
CA LEU A 241 9.11 -21.99 1.28
C LEU A 241 8.52 -22.31 -0.09
N ILE A 242 9.28 -23.03 -0.94
CA ILE A 242 8.80 -23.46 -2.26
C ILE A 242 7.59 -24.41 -2.11
N GLU A 243 7.64 -25.35 -1.17
CA GLU A 243 6.51 -26.24 -0.90
C GLU A 243 5.30 -25.48 -0.34
N LEU A 244 5.51 -24.50 0.54
CA LEU A 244 4.45 -23.75 1.20
C LEU A 244 3.74 -22.79 0.24
N SER A 245 4.50 -21.93 -0.46
CA SER A 245 3.97 -20.80 -1.24
C SER A 245 4.34 -20.83 -2.73
N GLY A 246 5.20 -21.72 -3.17
CA GLY A 246 5.76 -21.72 -4.53
C GLY A 246 6.92 -20.75 -4.73
N GLY A 247 7.35 -20.06 -3.67
CA GLY A 247 8.40 -19.04 -3.66
C GLY A 247 7.94 -17.72 -3.06
N ILE A 248 8.37 -16.62 -3.64
CA ILE A 248 7.95 -15.25 -3.28
C ILE A 248 6.50 -15.05 -3.74
N VAL A 249 5.65 -14.49 -2.87
CA VAL A 249 4.24 -14.26 -3.15
C VAL A 249 3.84 -12.84 -2.77
N GLN A 250 2.75 -12.35 -3.31
CA GLN A 250 2.21 -11.03 -2.93
C GLN A 250 1.85 -11.02 -1.44
N GLY A 251 2.28 -9.97 -0.74
CA GLY A 251 2.18 -9.81 0.71
C GLY A 251 3.49 -10.12 1.45
N THR A 252 4.48 -10.78 0.84
CA THR A 252 5.84 -10.94 1.41
C THR A 252 6.76 -9.76 1.08
N SER A 253 6.31 -8.77 0.32
CA SER A 253 7.03 -7.52 0.13
C SER A 253 7.35 -6.86 1.46
N GLY A 254 8.60 -6.46 1.64
CA GLY A 254 9.13 -5.96 2.91
C GLY A 254 9.82 -7.03 3.76
N SER A 255 9.71 -8.33 3.44
CA SER A 255 10.44 -9.37 4.20
C SER A 255 11.93 -9.05 4.23
N PRO A 256 12.55 -8.86 5.42
CA PRO A 256 13.94 -8.47 5.53
C PRO A 256 14.88 -9.58 5.04
N ILE A 257 15.96 -9.16 4.37
CA ILE A 257 17.01 -10.05 3.86
C ILE A 257 18.25 -9.91 4.72
N ILE A 258 18.75 -11.04 5.19
CA ILE A 258 19.94 -11.14 6.06
C ILE A 258 21.05 -11.84 5.28
N GLN A 259 22.24 -11.25 5.28
CA GLN A 259 23.48 -11.83 4.75
C GLN A 259 24.60 -11.57 5.75
N ASP A 260 25.40 -12.59 6.06
CA ASP A 260 26.53 -12.53 7.00
C ASP A 260 26.18 -11.90 8.36
N GLY A 261 24.96 -12.15 8.84
CA GLY A 261 24.47 -11.65 10.13
C GLY A 261 24.06 -10.17 10.14
N LYS A 262 23.96 -9.54 8.98
CA LYS A 262 23.52 -8.14 8.82
C LYS A 262 22.24 -8.07 7.99
N ILE A 263 21.42 -7.07 8.27
CA ILE A 263 20.31 -6.74 7.37
C ILE A 263 20.86 -6.01 6.15
N ILE A 264 20.54 -6.53 4.97
CA ILE A 264 21.05 -6.02 3.69
C ILE A 264 19.96 -5.39 2.83
N GLY A 265 18.69 -5.64 3.12
CA GLY A 265 17.59 -5.16 2.30
C GLY A 265 16.27 -5.85 2.59
N ALA A 266 15.34 -5.72 1.65
CA ALA A 266 14.03 -6.33 1.71
C ALA A 266 13.61 -6.92 0.35
N VAL A 267 12.78 -7.95 0.39
CA VAL A 267 12.08 -8.47 -0.79
C VAL A 267 11.07 -7.44 -1.28
N THR A 268 11.00 -7.19 -2.59
CA THR A 268 10.08 -6.20 -3.16
C THR A 268 9.07 -6.80 -4.14
N HIS A 269 9.53 -7.47 -5.17
CA HIS A 269 8.69 -7.97 -6.25
C HIS A 269 8.99 -9.43 -6.56
N VAL A 270 7.97 -10.17 -6.96
CA VAL A 270 8.09 -11.54 -7.46
C VAL A 270 8.18 -11.54 -8.99
N PHE A 271 8.91 -12.45 -9.58
CA PHE A 271 8.88 -12.68 -11.03
C PHE A 271 7.59 -13.39 -11.43
N VAL A 272 6.91 -12.87 -12.43
CA VAL A 272 5.65 -13.43 -12.91
C VAL A 272 5.83 -14.84 -13.47
N ASP A 273 6.90 -15.06 -14.22
CA ASP A 273 7.16 -16.33 -14.92
C ASP A 273 7.84 -17.38 -14.03
N ASP A 274 8.47 -16.96 -12.93
CA ASP A 274 9.15 -17.86 -11.97
C ASP A 274 9.02 -17.32 -10.53
N PRO A 275 8.01 -17.71 -9.77
CA PRO A 275 7.81 -17.23 -8.40
C PRO A 275 8.93 -17.55 -7.42
N THR A 276 9.84 -18.49 -7.77
CA THR A 276 11.03 -18.73 -6.95
C THR A 276 12.07 -17.63 -7.10
N GLY A 277 11.93 -16.74 -8.11
CA GLY A 277 12.74 -15.55 -8.33
C GLY A 277 12.00 -14.27 -7.98
N GLY A 278 12.75 -13.22 -7.74
CA GLY A 278 12.20 -11.90 -7.44
C GLY A 278 13.27 -10.83 -7.34
N TYR A 279 12.82 -9.65 -6.96
CA TYR A 279 13.67 -8.49 -6.71
C TYR A 279 13.72 -8.14 -5.22
N GLY A 280 14.76 -7.41 -4.85
CA GLY A 280 14.93 -6.78 -3.55
C GLY A 280 15.54 -5.38 -3.67
N ILE A 281 15.28 -4.57 -2.66
CA ILE A 281 15.89 -3.27 -2.44
C ILE A 281 17.01 -3.37 -1.41
N CYS A 282 18.09 -2.61 -1.58
CA CYS A 282 19.14 -2.50 -0.58
C CYS A 282 18.64 -1.70 0.63
N ILE A 283 19.12 -2.06 1.83
CA ILE A 283 18.65 -1.45 3.08
C ILE A 283 18.98 0.04 3.19
N ASP A 284 20.12 0.46 2.65
CA ASP A 284 20.56 1.85 2.62
C ASP A 284 19.67 2.79 1.79
N GLU A 285 18.87 2.24 0.87
CA GLU A 285 17.86 3.00 0.13
C GLU A 285 16.56 3.20 0.95
N MET A 286 16.34 2.37 1.99
CA MET A 286 15.15 2.44 2.84
C MET A 286 15.41 3.24 4.13
N LEU A 287 16.66 3.52 4.50
CA LEU A 287 17.05 4.27 5.70
C LEU A 287 17.26 5.74 5.41
#